data_be9ca7e497394a3535c55f16a99f2f2b
#
_entry.id   be9ca7e497394a3535c55f16a99f2f2b
#
_cell.length_a   1.000
_cell.length_b   1.000
_cell.length_c   1.000
_cell.angle_alpha   90.00
_cell.angle_beta   90.00
_cell.angle_gamma   90.00
#
_symmetry.space_group_name_H-M   'P 1'
#
loop_
_entity.id
_entity.type
_entity.pdbx_description
1 polymer ?
#
loop_
_entity_poly.entity_id
_entity_poly.type
_entity_poly.pdbx_seq_one_letter_code
_entity_poly.pdbx_strand_id
1 'polypeptide(L)'
;MHQFKGSNPFVDDTFKPDQEWATFTFKADINAMRRADLGVILLDIDEQDQGTVWESGWLYATGKPTIGVTNGDTFKKPINLMPAQAISTWTSVDQLDKFDLDNIETVPYKGALI
;
A
#
# COMPACT_ATOMS: atom_id res chain seq x y z
N MET A 1 6.37 -5.23 -0.36
CA MET A 1 5.50 -5.73 -1.43
C MET A 1 5.52 -4.87 -2.67
N HIS A 2 5.68 -3.61 -2.49
CA HIS A 2 5.75 -2.70 -3.62
C HIS A 2 7.09 -2.82 -4.34
N GLN A 3 7.07 -2.87 -5.66
CA GLN A 3 8.28 -2.93 -6.46
C GLN A 3 8.73 -1.55 -6.88
N PHE A 4 10.00 -1.29 -6.73
CA PHE A 4 10.59 0.00 -7.10
C PHE A 4 10.90 0.01 -8.59
N LYS A 5 10.16 0.81 -9.34
CA LYS A 5 10.40 0.99 -10.76
C LYS A 5 11.64 1.84 -10.95
N GLY A 6 12.58 1.36 -11.75
CA GLY A 6 13.77 2.09 -12.18
C GLY A 6 14.83 2.35 -11.12
N SER A 7 14.63 1.90 -9.87
CA SER A 7 15.60 2.11 -8.80
C SER A 7 16.24 0.82 -8.27
N ASN A 8 15.82 -0.33 -8.77
CA ASN A 8 16.39 -1.60 -8.37
C ASN A 8 17.69 -1.86 -9.12
N PRO A 9 18.86 -1.95 -8.44
CA PRO A 9 20.14 -2.16 -9.11
C PRO A 9 20.27 -3.53 -9.76
N PHE A 10 19.38 -4.47 -9.46
CA PHE A 10 19.38 -5.80 -10.04
C PHE A 10 18.55 -5.92 -11.32
N VAL A 11 17.88 -4.84 -11.70
CA VAL A 11 17.08 -4.81 -12.92
C VAL A 11 17.90 -4.16 -14.03
N ASP A 12 18.08 -4.90 -15.13
CA ASP A 12 18.75 -4.43 -16.34
C ASP A 12 17.90 -3.34 -17.02
N ASP A 13 18.54 -2.33 -17.60
CA ASP A 13 17.87 -1.27 -18.37
C ASP A 13 17.09 -1.83 -19.58
N THR A 14 17.45 -3.02 -20.04
CA THR A 14 16.74 -3.72 -21.12
C THR A 14 15.58 -4.57 -20.64
N PHE A 15 15.36 -4.64 -19.33
CA PHE A 15 14.28 -5.44 -18.75
C PHE A 15 12.93 -4.96 -19.23
N LYS A 16 12.15 -5.90 -19.78
CA LYS A 16 10.77 -5.63 -20.21
C LYS A 16 9.83 -6.62 -19.51
N PRO A 17 8.83 -6.13 -18.79
CA PRO A 17 7.84 -7.02 -18.18
C PRO A 17 7.11 -7.81 -19.27
N ASP A 18 7.08 -9.13 -19.14
CA ASP A 18 6.30 -10.02 -19.99
C ASP A 18 5.25 -10.77 -19.17
N GLN A 19 4.45 -11.61 -19.80
CA GLN A 19 3.39 -12.36 -19.13
C GLN A 19 3.92 -13.33 -18.10
N GLU A 20 5.04 -13.97 -18.37
CA GLU A 20 5.65 -14.91 -17.41
C GLU A 20 6.11 -14.17 -16.15
N TRP A 21 6.79 -13.05 -16.32
CA TRP A 21 7.22 -12.20 -15.21
C TRP A 21 6.00 -11.68 -14.42
N ALA A 22 4.97 -11.22 -15.14
CA ALA A 22 3.77 -10.69 -14.50
C ALA A 22 3.06 -11.75 -13.67
N THR A 23 2.92 -12.96 -14.19
CA THR A 23 2.29 -14.07 -13.46
C THR A 23 3.10 -14.44 -12.22
N PHE A 24 4.41 -14.55 -12.35
CA PHE A 24 5.29 -14.85 -11.23
C PHE A 24 5.19 -13.77 -10.14
N THR A 25 5.28 -12.51 -10.53
CA THR A 25 5.22 -11.38 -9.61
C THR A 25 3.87 -11.31 -8.89
N PHE A 26 2.78 -11.49 -9.62
CA PHE A 26 1.44 -11.48 -9.04
C PHE A 26 1.30 -12.59 -7.99
N LYS A 27 1.70 -13.81 -8.32
CA LYS A 27 1.60 -14.95 -7.39
C LYS A 27 2.47 -14.76 -6.16
N ALA A 28 3.67 -14.19 -6.32
CA ALA A 28 4.56 -13.92 -5.21
C ALA A 28 3.95 -12.89 -4.25
N ASP A 29 3.37 -11.83 -4.80
CA ASP A 29 2.72 -10.78 -4.00
C ASP A 29 1.50 -11.33 -3.27
N ILE A 30 0.65 -12.10 -3.93
CA ILE A 30 -0.53 -12.73 -3.31
C ILE A 30 -0.10 -13.67 -2.18
N ASN A 31 0.92 -14.49 -2.40
CA ASN A 31 1.41 -15.39 -1.35
C ASN A 31 1.97 -14.64 -0.15
N ALA A 32 2.69 -13.55 -0.37
CA ALA A 32 3.19 -12.71 0.71
C ALA A 32 2.03 -12.09 1.51
N MET A 33 1.02 -11.58 0.84
CA MET A 33 -0.15 -11.01 1.50
C MET A 33 -0.96 -12.06 2.28
N ARG A 34 -1.07 -13.28 1.77
CA ARG A 34 -1.76 -14.37 2.48
C ARG A 34 -1.08 -14.72 3.80
N ARG A 35 0.25 -14.65 3.86
CA ARG A 35 1.02 -14.97 5.06
C ARG A 35 1.07 -13.83 6.07
N ALA A 36 0.77 -12.62 5.64
CA ALA A 36 0.85 -11.46 6.50
C ALA A 36 -0.33 -11.41 7.46
N ASP A 37 -0.08 -10.95 8.68
CA ASP A 37 -1.12 -10.71 9.67
C ASP A 37 -1.71 -9.31 9.53
N LEU A 38 -0.96 -8.43 8.88
CA LEU A 38 -1.37 -7.05 8.65
C LEU A 38 -0.65 -6.53 7.40
N GLY A 39 -1.26 -5.58 6.71
CA GLY A 39 -0.65 -4.91 5.56
C GLY A 39 -0.24 -3.49 5.86
N VAL A 40 0.94 -3.10 5.42
CA VAL A 40 1.38 -1.70 5.47
C VAL A 40 1.43 -1.20 4.04
N ILE A 41 0.60 -0.22 3.74
CA ILE A 41 0.42 0.31 2.39
C ILE A 41 1.10 1.69 2.31
N LEU A 42 2.17 1.77 1.54
CA LEU A 42 2.84 3.04 1.28
C LEU A 42 2.14 3.72 0.11
N LEU A 43 1.54 4.86 0.37
CA LEU A 43 0.77 5.58 -0.64
C LEU A 43 1.38 6.95 -0.88
N ASP A 44 1.84 7.19 -2.11
CA ASP A 44 2.21 8.52 -2.54
C ASP A 44 0.92 9.33 -2.73
N ILE A 45 0.75 10.36 -1.91
CA ILE A 45 -0.47 11.14 -1.90
C ILE A 45 -0.67 11.94 -3.21
N ASP A 46 0.42 12.21 -3.91
CA ASP A 46 0.39 12.95 -5.17
C ASP A 46 0.20 12.05 -6.39
N GLU A 47 0.67 10.81 -6.31
CA GLU A 47 0.66 9.88 -7.43
C GLU A 47 0.37 8.48 -6.92
N GLN A 48 -0.94 8.19 -6.79
CA GLN A 48 -1.38 6.92 -6.23
C GLN A 48 -1.16 5.77 -7.22
N ASP A 49 -0.40 4.77 -6.78
CA ASP A 49 -0.11 3.58 -7.59
C ASP A 49 -1.31 2.64 -7.62
N GLN A 50 -1.72 2.24 -8.83
CA GLN A 50 -2.88 1.37 -9.03
C GLN A 50 -2.70 0.00 -8.39
N GLY A 51 -1.50 -0.57 -8.47
CA GLY A 51 -1.20 -1.87 -7.86
C GLY A 51 -1.32 -1.82 -6.35
N THR A 52 -0.83 -0.75 -5.74
CA THR A 52 -0.92 -0.53 -4.28
C THR A 52 -2.38 -0.39 -3.85
N VAL A 53 -3.18 0.34 -4.61
CA VAL A 53 -4.62 0.49 -4.34
C VAL A 53 -5.33 -0.85 -4.44
N TRP A 54 -5.00 -1.64 -5.47
CA TRP A 54 -5.57 -2.99 -5.64
C TRP A 54 -5.22 -3.90 -4.45
N GLU A 55 -3.99 -3.86 -3.98
CA GLU A 55 -3.54 -4.64 -2.82
C GLU A 55 -4.32 -4.27 -1.56
N SER A 56 -4.63 -3.00 -1.36
CA SER A 56 -5.44 -2.57 -0.21
C SER A 56 -6.83 -3.18 -0.23
N GLY A 57 -7.44 -3.28 -1.43
CA GLY A 57 -8.74 -3.92 -1.60
C GLY A 57 -8.71 -5.41 -1.30
N TRP A 58 -7.65 -6.09 -1.75
CA TRP A 58 -7.48 -7.52 -1.47
C TRP A 58 -7.32 -7.79 0.03
N LEU A 59 -6.51 -6.98 0.72
CA LEU A 59 -6.33 -7.11 2.16
C LEU A 59 -7.63 -6.87 2.91
N TYR A 60 -8.40 -5.88 2.49
CA TYR A 60 -9.72 -5.62 3.08
C TYR A 60 -10.66 -6.82 2.90
N ALA A 61 -10.74 -7.33 1.68
CA ALA A 61 -11.64 -8.45 1.35
C ALA A 61 -11.29 -9.73 2.11
N THR A 62 -10.02 -9.91 2.46
CA THR A 62 -9.57 -11.08 3.22
C THR A 62 -9.51 -10.86 4.72
N GLY A 63 -10.03 -9.72 5.21
CA GLY A 63 -10.15 -9.44 6.62
C GLY A 63 -8.86 -9.05 7.33
N LYS A 64 -7.85 -8.65 6.61
CA LYS A 64 -6.57 -8.27 7.20
C LYS A 64 -6.53 -6.78 7.51
N PRO A 65 -6.10 -6.37 8.72
CA PRO A 65 -5.96 -4.95 9.04
C PRO A 65 -4.88 -4.30 8.18
N THR A 66 -5.09 -3.04 7.83
CA THR A 66 -4.18 -2.28 6.98
C THR A 66 -3.84 -0.93 7.58
N ILE A 67 -2.59 -0.55 7.42
CA ILE A 67 -2.09 0.76 7.78
C ILE A 67 -1.68 1.47 6.50
N GLY A 68 -2.31 2.59 6.21
CA GLY A 68 -1.93 3.46 5.11
C GLY A 68 -0.91 4.48 5.58
N VAL A 69 0.26 4.47 4.97
CA VAL A 69 1.35 5.39 5.32
C VAL A 69 1.56 6.32 4.14
N THR A 70 1.35 7.62 4.37
CA THR A 70 1.52 8.62 3.32
C THR A 70 2.84 9.36 3.47
N ASN A 71 3.36 9.86 2.36
CA ASN A 71 4.42 10.84 2.35
C ASN A 71 3.81 12.23 2.59
N GLY A 72 4.37 13.04 3.48
CA GLY A 72 3.83 14.36 3.81
C GLY A 72 2.59 14.29 4.70
N ASP A 73 1.75 15.32 4.64
CA ASP A 73 0.56 15.43 5.47
C ASP A 73 -0.53 14.44 5.05
N THR A 74 -0.90 13.55 5.94
CA THR A 74 -1.78 12.44 5.64
C THR A 74 -3.14 12.85 5.07
N PHE A 75 -3.77 13.87 5.57
CA PHE A 75 -5.14 14.24 5.16
C PHE A 75 -5.20 15.48 4.25
N LYS A 76 -4.07 15.86 3.68
CA LYS A 76 -3.96 17.12 2.95
C LYS A 76 -4.61 17.11 1.58
N LYS A 77 -4.53 16.00 0.85
CA LYS A 77 -5.04 15.91 -0.51
C LYS A 77 -6.18 14.91 -0.62
N PRO A 78 -7.11 15.12 -1.57
CA PRO A 78 -8.18 14.15 -1.77
C PRO A 78 -7.63 12.84 -2.33
N ILE A 79 -8.20 11.75 -1.87
CA ILE A 79 -7.91 10.42 -2.40
C ILE A 79 -9.20 9.71 -2.80
N ASN A 80 -9.06 8.67 -3.60
CA ASN A 80 -10.20 7.87 -4.00
C ASN A 80 -10.85 7.22 -2.76
N LEU A 81 -12.18 7.21 -2.77
CA LEU A 81 -12.96 6.69 -1.64
C LEU A 81 -12.70 5.21 -1.35
N MET A 82 -12.36 4.41 -2.37
CA MET A 82 -12.17 2.98 -2.17
C MET A 82 -10.97 2.65 -1.28
N PRO A 83 -9.73 3.10 -1.57
CA PRO A 83 -8.63 2.89 -0.64
C PRO A 83 -8.82 3.64 0.67
N ALA A 84 -9.46 4.81 0.65
CA ALA A 84 -9.73 5.57 1.88
C ALA A 84 -10.56 4.76 2.87
N GLN A 85 -11.53 4.01 2.40
CA GLN A 85 -12.38 3.17 3.24
C GLN A 85 -11.79 1.79 3.52
N ALA A 86 -11.07 1.21 2.55
CA ALA A 86 -10.47 -0.11 2.71
C ALA A 86 -9.34 -0.14 3.74
N ILE A 87 -8.58 0.95 3.82
CA ILE A 87 -7.46 1.06 4.76
C ILE A 87 -7.99 1.60 6.09
N SER A 88 -7.85 0.81 7.14
CA SER A 88 -8.48 1.10 8.43
C SER A 88 -7.74 2.13 9.28
N THR A 89 -6.45 2.29 9.05
CA THR A 89 -5.62 3.16 9.89
C THR A 89 -4.67 3.96 9.03
N TRP A 90 -4.72 5.28 9.16
CA TRP A 90 -3.90 6.20 8.36
C TRP A 90 -2.87 6.91 9.23
N THR A 91 -1.65 6.98 8.73
CA THR A 91 -0.56 7.72 9.37
C THR A 91 0.39 8.26 8.30
N SER A 92 1.42 8.99 8.73
CA SER A 92 2.45 9.49 7.83
C SER A 92 3.78 8.82 8.14
N VAL A 93 4.73 8.92 7.21
CA VAL A 93 6.09 8.43 7.42
C VAL A 93 6.71 9.04 8.69
N ASP A 94 6.46 10.32 8.92
CA ASP A 94 7.03 11.04 10.07
C ASP A 94 6.50 10.56 11.42
N GLN A 95 5.32 9.92 11.43
CA GLN A 95 4.67 9.43 12.65
C GLN A 95 4.90 7.94 12.88
N LEU A 96 5.49 7.25 11.90
CA LEU A 96 5.55 5.79 11.90
C LEU A 96 6.38 5.23 13.06
N ASP A 97 7.43 5.92 13.48
CA ASP A 97 8.29 5.51 14.60
C ASP A 97 7.57 5.52 15.96
N LYS A 98 6.47 6.28 16.04
CA LYS A 98 5.64 6.37 17.26
C LYS A 98 4.50 5.37 17.25
N PHE A 99 4.41 4.55 16.22
CA PHE A 99 3.27 3.67 15.99
C PHE A 99 3.46 2.35 16.75
N ASP A 100 2.46 1.97 17.53
CA ASP A 100 2.47 0.70 18.27
C ASP A 100 1.77 -0.37 17.42
N LEU A 101 2.57 -1.26 16.82
CA LEU A 101 2.05 -2.34 15.98
C LEU A 101 1.32 -3.42 16.76
N ASP A 102 1.53 -3.50 18.08
CA ASP A 102 0.83 -4.46 18.93
C ASP A 102 -0.55 -3.96 19.37
N ASN A 103 -0.80 -2.66 19.22
CA ASN A 103 -2.05 -2.04 19.65
C ASN A 103 -2.47 -0.98 18.63
N ILE A 104 -2.91 -1.44 17.46
CA ILE A 104 -3.26 -0.57 16.34
C ILE A 104 -4.68 -0.02 16.54
N GLU A 105 -4.79 1.29 16.65
CA GLU A 105 -6.08 1.97 16.71
C GLU A 105 -6.57 2.31 15.31
N THR A 106 -7.88 2.29 15.13
CA THR A 106 -8.49 2.72 13.87
C THR A 106 -8.39 4.23 13.73
N VAL A 107 -7.77 4.68 12.63
CA VAL A 107 -7.69 6.10 12.29
C VAL A 107 -8.21 6.24 10.87
N PRO A 108 -9.49 6.58 10.68
CA PRO A 108 -10.07 6.70 9.34
C PRO A 108 -9.48 7.87 8.56
N TYR A 109 -9.57 7.81 7.24
CA TYR A 109 -9.11 8.91 6.41
C TYR A 109 -10.05 10.11 6.59
N LYS A 110 -9.50 11.23 7.05
CA LYS A 110 -10.26 12.44 7.36
C LYS A 110 -10.19 13.51 6.28
N GLY A 111 -9.40 13.26 5.24
CA GLY A 111 -9.26 14.20 4.13
C GLY A 111 -10.44 14.11 3.15
N ALA A 112 -10.39 14.94 2.11
CA ALA A 112 -11.40 14.93 1.07
C ALA A 112 -11.33 13.64 0.24
N LEU A 113 -12.46 13.26 -0.33
CA LEU A 113 -12.58 12.05 -1.16
C LEU A 113 -12.95 12.40 -2.59
N ILE A 114 -12.49 11.59 -3.50
CA ILE A 114 -12.88 11.68 -4.91
C ILE A 114 -13.46 10.36 -5.41
#